data_d5c2c1fe5b5504a4e72ca18fba63444b
#
_entry.id   d5c2c1fe5b5504a4e72ca18fba63444b
#
_cell.length_a   1.000
_cell.length_b   1.000
_cell.length_c   1.000
_cell.angle_alpha   90.00
_cell.angle_beta   90.00
_cell.angle_gamma   90.00
#
_symmetry.space_group_name_H-M   'P 1'
#
loop_
_entity.id
_entity.type
_entity.pdbx_description
1 polymer ?
#
loop_
_entity_poly.entity_id
_entity_poly.type
_entity_poly.pdbx_seq_one_letter_code
_entity_poly.pdbx_strand_id
1 'polypeptide(L)'
;VTQRDGARCSTAVAYLDAATRARPNLTIETGALANRITFERGRASGVVYSSPRGAFHQPALREVLLCGGSINSPQLLMLSGIGPADALRRLRIPVEHDAAEVGANLQDHLDICTLHRSTRRIGYDRLSDTAVAFDYYLRGRRGPGTSNIAEAGGFVRSRIAPDARADIQLHFVPAMLDDHGRNRLPGDGYTLHACALRPRSRGRITLANNRIGDAPHIDAGYLTDPDGFDLKTMIECARVSRDILAQPAFDAVRGAPVFPPRSDLSDAELAAFVRAKAESVYHPVGSCRMGDDTAAVVD
;
A
#
# COMPACT_ATOMS: atom_id res chain seq x y z
N VAL A 1 -9.34 0.47 -11.25
CA VAL A 1 -9.08 1.92 -11.34
C VAL A 1 -10.23 2.68 -10.71
N THR A 2 -9.95 3.46 -9.66
CA THR A 2 -10.95 4.26 -8.96
C THR A 2 -11.10 5.63 -9.63
N GLN A 3 -11.76 5.63 -10.78
CA GLN A 3 -11.95 6.81 -11.61
C GLN A 3 -13.40 6.89 -12.10
N ARG A 4 -13.93 8.10 -12.20
CA ARG A 4 -15.22 8.42 -12.83
C ARG A 4 -15.10 9.72 -13.61
N ASP A 5 -15.45 9.69 -14.90
CA ASP A 5 -15.47 10.86 -15.80
C ASP A 5 -14.14 11.65 -15.78
N GLY A 6 -13.01 10.93 -15.87
CA GLY A 6 -11.68 11.51 -15.84
C GLY A 6 -11.23 12.06 -14.47
N ALA A 7 -12.01 11.88 -13.41
CA ALA A 7 -11.64 12.29 -12.05
C ALA A 7 -11.44 11.12 -11.11
N ARG A 8 -10.57 11.30 -10.12
CA ARG A 8 -10.38 10.33 -9.05
C ARG A 8 -11.69 10.10 -8.29
N CYS A 9 -12.15 8.84 -8.25
CA CYS A 9 -13.31 8.41 -7.51
C CYS A 9 -12.87 7.73 -6.19
N SER A 10 -12.51 8.55 -5.19
CA SER A 10 -12.22 8.02 -3.85
C SER A 10 -13.49 7.49 -3.17
N THR A 11 -13.35 6.78 -2.07
CA THR A 11 -14.49 6.32 -1.24
C THR A 11 -15.38 7.49 -0.81
N ALA A 12 -14.78 8.64 -0.46
CA ALA A 12 -15.55 9.84 -0.14
C ALA A 12 -16.39 10.34 -1.33
N VAL A 13 -15.83 10.32 -2.55
CA VAL A 13 -16.57 10.70 -3.77
C VAL A 13 -17.63 9.67 -4.12
N ALA A 14 -17.34 8.39 -3.95
CA ALA A 14 -18.25 7.31 -4.32
C ALA A 14 -19.46 7.16 -3.38
N TYR A 15 -19.27 7.37 -2.06
CA TYR A 15 -20.26 7.05 -1.04
C TYR A 15 -20.82 8.28 -0.30
N LEU A 16 -20.14 9.42 -0.34
CA LEU A 16 -20.57 10.65 0.36
C LEU A 16 -20.98 11.72 -0.66
N ASP A 17 -21.94 11.40 -1.50
CA ASP A 17 -22.56 12.38 -2.41
C ASP A 17 -23.39 13.42 -1.64
N ALA A 18 -23.95 14.42 -2.31
CA ALA A 18 -24.71 15.51 -1.70
C ALA A 18 -25.93 14.97 -0.93
N ALA A 19 -26.64 13.98 -1.48
CA ALA A 19 -27.81 13.40 -0.85
C ALA A 19 -27.43 12.63 0.43
N THR A 20 -26.36 11.85 0.39
CA THR A 20 -25.84 11.12 1.55
C THR A 20 -25.39 12.08 2.65
N ARG A 21 -24.67 13.14 2.29
CA ARG A 21 -24.20 14.16 3.25
C ARG A 21 -25.36 14.95 3.92
N ALA A 22 -26.47 15.10 3.24
CA ALA A 22 -27.66 15.79 3.75
C ALA A 22 -28.52 14.91 4.68
N ARG A 23 -28.19 13.65 4.89
CA ARG A 23 -28.96 12.74 5.75
C ARG A 23 -28.91 13.20 7.21
N PRO A 24 -30.06 13.33 7.90
CA PRO A 24 -30.09 13.83 9.28
C PRO A 24 -29.47 12.84 10.30
N ASN A 25 -29.34 11.58 9.94
CA ASN A 25 -28.73 10.54 10.76
C ASN A 25 -27.24 10.31 10.48
N LEU A 26 -26.60 11.17 9.68
CA LEU A 26 -25.16 11.09 9.37
C LEU A 26 -24.45 12.35 9.85
N THR A 27 -23.48 12.19 10.74
CA THR A 27 -22.55 13.25 11.13
C THR A 27 -21.15 12.88 10.63
N ILE A 28 -20.50 13.82 9.96
CA ILE A 28 -19.12 13.66 9.47
C ILE A 28 -18.24 14.68 10.18
N GLU A 29 -17.39 14.20 11.07
CA GLU A 29 -16.40 15.05 11.77
C GLU A 29 -15.05 14.90 11.08
N THR A 30 -14.56 15.98 10.47
CA THR A 30 -13.26 16.04 9.79
C THR A 30 -12.23 16.74 10.68
N GLY A 31 -10.94 16.48 10.43
CA GLY A 31 -9.86 16.99 11.29
C GLY A 31 -9.88 16.41 12.69
N ALA A 32 -10.54 15.26 12.85
CA ALA A 32 -10.65 14.52 14.10
C ALA A 32 -9.68 13.33 14.09
N LEU A 33 -8.86 13.23 15.13
CA LEU A 33 -7.93 12.12 15.35
C LEU A 33 -8.52 11.24 16.46
N ALA A 34 -8.90 10.01 16.14
CA ALA A 34 -9.35 9.04 17.13
C ALA A 34 -8.16 8.62 18.02
N ASN A 35 -8.27 8.84 19.33
CA ASN A 35 -7.18 8.60 20.28
C ASN A 35 -7.28 7.20 20.92
N ARG A 36 -8.48 6.78 21.24
CA ARG A 36 -8.77 5.45 21.81
C ARG A 36 -10.25 5.11 21.72
N ILE A 37 -10.55 3.84 21.75
CA ILE A 37 -11.89 3.29 21.97
C ILE A 37 -12.12 3.17 23.48
N THR A 38 -13.31 3.46 23.97
CA THR A 38 -13.69 3.23 25.37
C THR A 38 -14.53 1.97 25.50
N PHE A 39 -14.41 1.31 26.66
CA PHE A 39 -15.11 0.05 26.93
C PHE A 39 -15.90 0.14 28.23
N GLU A 40 -17.06 -0.49 28.25
CA GLU A 40 -17.87 -0.73 29.43
C GLU A 40 -18.34 -2.17 29.44
N ARG A 41 -18.03 -2.88 30.51
CA ARG A 41 -18.40 -4.32 30.69
C ARG A 41 -17.98 -5.20 29.50
N GLY A 42 -16.76 -4.97 28.97
CA GLY A 42 -16.23 -5.73 27.84
C GLY A 42 -16.81 -5.40 26.47
N ARG A 43 -17.56 -4.29 26.33
CA ARG A 43 -18.12 -3.83 25.06
C ARG A 43 -17.60 -2.43 24.72
N ALA A 44 -17.36 -2.17 23.45
CA ALA A 44 -17.04 -0.83 22.99
C ALA A 44 -18.21 0.12 23.30
N SER A 45 -17.93 1.20 24.04
CA SER A 45 -18.91 2.17 24.51
C SER A 45 -18.78 3.54 23.88
N GLY A 46 -17.68 3.81 23.18
CA GLY A 46 -17.45 5.08 22.51
C GLY A 46 -16.05 5.26 21.97
N VAL A 47 -15.77 6.46 21.49
CA VAL A 47 -14.47 6.86 20.96
C VAL A 47 -14.05 8.19 21.58
N VAL A 48 -12.84 8.27 22.11
CA VAL A 48 -12.18 9.53 22.46
C VAL A 48 -11.39 10.00 21.24
N TYR A 49 -11.62 11.23 20.83
CA TYR A 49 -10.91 11.85 19.73
C TYR A 49 -10.49 13.28 20.05
N SER A 50 -9.49 13.78 19.36
CA SER A 50 -9.03 15.17 19.42
C SER A 50 -9.24 15.87 18.08
N SER A 51 -9.50 17.17 18.15
CA SER A 51 -9.57 18.07 17.00
C SER A 51 -8.96 19.42 17.39
N PRO A 52 -8.83 20.39 16.47
CA PRO A 52 -8.39 21.74 16.82
C PRO A 52 -9.26 22.43 17.88
N ARG A 53 -10.49 21.94 18.12
CA ARG A 53 -11.42 22.45 19.12
C ARG A 53 -11.23 21.84 20.52
N GLY A 54 -10.38 20.82 20.67
CA GLY A 54 -10.12 20.13 21.93
C GLY A 54 -10.30 18.62 21.85
N ALA A 55 -10.39 17.97 23.02
CA ALA A 55 -10.64 16.55 23.16
C ALA A 55 -12.13 16.29 23.45
N PHE A 56 -12.67 15.26 22.84
CA PHE A 56 -14.09 14.89 22.90
C PHE A 56 -14.24 13.41 23.16
N HIS A 57 -15.37 13.04 23.77
CA HIS A 57 -15.82 11.67 23.87
C HIS A 57 -17.17 11.54 23.14
N GLN A 58 -17.21 10.66 22.14
CA GLN A 58 -18.41 10.32 21.42
C GLN A 58 -18.90 8.94 21.87
N PRO A 59 -20.01 8.84 22.59
CA PRO A 59 -20.57 7.54 22.98
C PRO A 59 -21.12 6.79 21.76
N ALA A 60 -21.00 5.48 21.79
CA ALA A 60 -21.55 4.56 20.80
C ALA A 60 -22.68 3.73 21.43
N LEU A 61 -23.89 3.82 20.88
CA LEU A 61 -25.05 3.11 21.40
C LEU A 61 -25.13 1.66 20.89
N ARG A 62 -24.50 1.35 19.79
CA ARG A 62 -24.52 0.01 19.17
C ARG A 62 -23.12 -0.58 19.05
N GLU A 63 -22.27 0.04 18.24
CA GLU A 63 -20.95 -0.48 17.92
C GLU A 63 -20.01 0.64 17.48
N VAL A 64 -18.71 0.33 17.46
CA VAL A 64 -17.64 1.17 16.89
C VAL A 64 -17.03 0.40 15.71
N LEU A 65 -17.07 0.98 14.51
CA LEU A 65 -16.47 0.41 13.31
C LEU A 65 -15.07 0.98 13.13
N LEU A 66 -14.06 0.12 13.21
CA LEU A 66 -12.67 0.50 13.10
C LEU A 66 -12.17 0.30 11.65
N CYS A 67 -12.02 1.41 10.92
CA CYS A 67 -11.65 1.43 9.50
C CYS A 67 -10.33 2.18 9.26
N GLY A 68 -9.38 2.10 10.18
CA GLY A 68 -8.09 2.81 10.13
C GLY A 68 -7.05 2.17 9.19
N GLY A 69 -7.36 1.05 8.55
CA GLY A 69 -6.45 0.31 7.69
C GLY A 69 -5.39 -0.47 8.46
N SER A 70 -4.48 -1.10 7.73
CA SER A 70 -3.52 -2.07 8.27
C SER A 70 -2.50 -1.50 9.26
N ILE A 71 -2.33 -0.19 9.31
CA ILE A 71 -1.38 0.48 10.21
C ILE A 71 -2.12 1.08 11.40
N ASN A 72 -3.14 1.89 11.15
CA ASN A 72 -3.78 2.64 12.23
C ASN A 72 -4.83 1.82 13.01
N SER A 73 -5.43 0.78 12.42
CA SER A 73 -6.37 -0.07 13.16
C SER A 73 -5.69 -0.81 14.30
N PRO A 74 -4.59 -1.57 14.10
CA PRO A 74 -3.88 -2.20 15.21
C PRO A 74 -3.28 -1.17 16.18
N GLN A 75 -2.80 -0.02 15.69
CA GLN A 75 -2.32 1.05 16.57
C GLN A 75 -3.43 1.52 17.52
N LEU A 76 -4.62 1.81 17.01
CA LEU A 76 -5.74 2.28 17.82
C LEU A 76 -6.26 1.19 18.78
N LEU A 77 -6.30 -0.09 18.36
CA LEU A 77 -6.62 -1.20 19.24
C LEU A 77 -5.64 -1.28 20.41
N MET A 78 -4.33 -1.27 20.14
CA MET A 78 -3.30 -1.32 21.17
C MET A 78 -3.38 -0.12 22.13
N LEU A 79 -3.55 1.10 21.61
CA LEU A 79 -3.75 2.31 22.44
C LEU A 79 -5.04 2.28 23.26
N SER A 80 -5.99 1.44 22.85
CA SER A 80 -7.26 1.20 23.57
C SER A 80 -7.19 0.04 24.56
N GLY A 81 -6.01 -0.59 24.72
CA GLY A 81 -5.81 -1.70 25.65
C GLY A 81 -6.07 -3.09 25.08
N ILE A 82 -6.29 -3.22 23.76
CA ILE A 82 -6.46 -4.50 23.06
C ILE A 82 -5.19 -4.82 22.26
N GLY A 83 -4.43 -5.80 22.70
CA GLY A 83 -3.16 -6.17 22.06
C GLY A 83 -2.28 -7.00 22.95
N PRO A 84 -0.99 -7.22 22.60
CA PRO A 84 -0.07 -8.01 23.39
C PRO A 84 0.11 -7.44 24.80
N ALA A 85 -0.44 -8.11 25.82
CA ALA A 85 -0.56 -7.57 27.17
C ALA A 85 0.76 -7.07 27.77
N ASP A 86 1.87 -7.81 27.57
CA ASP A 86 3.16 -7.41 28.09
C ASP A 86 3.74 -6.16 27.39
N ALA A 87 3.48 -5.99 26.10
CA ALA A 87 3.87 -4.77 25.37
C ALA A 87 3.06 -3.56 25.87
N LEU A 88 1.76 -3.74 26.09
CA LEU A 88 0.88 -2.69 26.60
C LEU A 88 1.28 -2.26 28.01
N ARG A 89 1.56 -3.21 28.91
CA ARG A 89 2.01 -2.92 30.28
C ARG A 89 3.33 -2.15 30.30
N ARG A 90 4.30 -2.49 29.45
CA ARG A 90 5.57 -1.74 29.33
C ARG A 90 5.35 -0.27 28.94
N LEU A 91 4.32 -0.01 28.15
CA LEU A 91 3.94 1.35 27.74
C LEU A 91 2.95 2.04 28.70
N ARG A 92 2.64 1.38 29.85
CA ARG A 92 1.67 1.87 30.84
C ARG A 92 0.26 2.06 30.26
N ILE A 93 -0.12 1.20 29.33
CA ILE A 93 -1.49 1.15 28.78
C ILE A 93 -2.24 0.08 29.57
N PRO A 94 -3.40 0.40 30.17
CA PRO A 94 -4.25 -0.59 30.81
C PRO A 94 -4.69 -1.67 29.80
N VAL A 95 -4.61 -2.93 30.23
CA VAL A 95 -4.99 -4.05 29.35
C VAL A 95 -6.48 -4.33 29.52
N GLU A 96 -7.24 -4.12 28.46
CA GLU A 96 -8.66 -4.48 28.35
C GLU A 96 -8.81 -5.94 27.88
N HIS A 97 -7.98 -6.34 26.90
CA HIS A 97 -7.97 -7.71 26.37
C HIS A 97 -6.60 -8.07 25.86
N ASP A 98 -6.10 -9.24 26.27
CA ASP A 98 -4.85 -9.76 25.76
C ASP A 98 -5.08 -10.40 24.38
N ALA A 99 -4.66 -9.73 23.33
CA ALA A 99 -4.79 -10.16 21.94
C ALA A 99 -3.41 -10.10 21.27
N ALA A 100 -2.64 -11.16 21.44
CA ALA A 100 -1.22 -11.23 21.04
C ALA A 100 -0.99 -10.92 19.55
N GLU A 101 -1.96 -11.21 18.70
CA GLU A 101 -1.86 -11.09 17.25
C GLU A 101 -2.26 -9.70 16.71
N VAL A 102 -2.71 -8.78 17.55
CA VAL A 102 -2.95 -7.39 17.12
C VAL A 102 -1.63 -6.74 16.72
N GLY A 103 -1.54 -6.34 15.48
CA GLY A 103 -0.35 -5.78 14.85
C GLY A 103 0.61 -6.83 14.28
N ALA A 104 0.45 -8.11 14.57
CA ALA A 104 1.24 -9.20 13.98
C ALA A 104 0.75 -9.54 12.56
N ASN A 105 1.45 -10.45 11.89
CA ASN A 105 1.07 -11.00 10.58
C ASN A 105 0.96 -9.93 9.47
N LEU A 106 1.64 -8.80 9.58
CA LEU A 106 1.70 -7.81 8.50
C LEU A 106 2.27 -8.44 7.25
N GLN A 107 1.60 -8.25 6.14
CA GLN A 107 1.99 -8.67 4.80
C GLN A 107 1.91 -7.49 3.88
N ASP A 108 2.79 -7.45 2.88
CA ASP A 108 2.74 -6.42 1.84
C ASP A 108 3.31 -6.99 0.54
N HIS A 109 2.89 -6.43 -0.59
CA HIS A 109 3.47 -6.76 -1.87
C HIS A 109 4.78 -6.01 -2.05
N LEU A 110 5.89 -6.76 -2.04
CA LEU A 110 7.19 -6.22 -2.42
C LEU A 110 7.27 -6.12 -3.94
N ASP A 111 7.72 -5.01 -4.45
CA ASP A 111 7.77 -4.65 -5.86
C ASP A 111 9.22 -4.47 -6.33
N ILE A 112 9.46 -4.75 -7.60
CA ILE A 112 10.72 -4.45 -8.28
C ILE A 112 10.46 -3.78 -9.62
N CYS A 113 11.16 -2.67 -9.87
CA CYS A 113 11.04 -1.89 -11.08
C CYS A 113 12.07 -2.32 -12.12
N THR A 114 11.60 -2.66 -13.32
CA THR A 114 12.45 -2.77 -14.51
C THR A 114 12.24 -1.54 -15.37
N LEU A 115 13.32 -0.78 -15.62
CA LEU A 115 13.25 0.54 -16.22
C LEU A 115 14.16 0.64 -17.45
N HIS A 116 13.58 1.13 -18.54
CA HIS A 116 14.30 1.40 -19.79
C HIS A 116 14.17 2.86 -20.21
N ARG A 117 15.22 3.41 -20.79
CA ARG A 117 15.10 4.64 -21.59
C ARG A 117 14.25 4.39 -22.81
N SER A 118 13.59 5.42 -23.31
CA SER A 118 12.90 5.39 -24.58
C SER A 118 13.69 6.16 -25.64
N THR A 119 13.72 5.62 -26.87
CA THR A 119 14.27 6.30 -28.06
C THR A 119 13.30 7.35 -28.60
N ARG A 120 12.05 7.37 -28.12
CA ARG A 120 10.98 8.29 -28.54
C ARG A 120 10.33 8.94 -27.32
N ARG A 121 9.70 10.07 -27.53
CA ARG A 121 8.87 10.76 -26.52
C ARG A 121 7.52 10.06 -26.38
N ILE A 122 7.42 9.12 -25.47
CA ILE A 122 6.20 8.32 -25.24
C ILE A 122 5.65 8.47 -23.83
N GLY A 123 6.42 9.10 -22.93
CA GLY A 123 6.13 9.09 -21.51
C GLY A 123 5.67 10.43 -20.95
N TYR A 124 5.46 10.42 -19.64
CA TYR A 124 5.03 11.57 -18.85
C TYR A 124 6.18 12.42 -18.32
N ASP A 125 7.43 11.99 -18.53
CA ASP A 125 8.62 12.62 -17.94
C ASP A 125 8.84 14.08 -18.35
N ARG A 126 8.29 14.49 -19.50
CA ARG A 126 8.42 15.86 -20.05
C ARG A 126 7.11 16.62 -20.15
N LEU A 127 6.07 16.15 -19.51
CA LEU A 127 4.81 16.88 -19.50
C LEU A 127 4.95 18.15 -18.66
N SER A 128 4.44 19.23 -19.21
CA SER A 128 4.32 20.48 -18.46
C SER A 128 3.13 20.38 -17.50
N ASP A 129 3.36 20.55 -16.21
CA ASP A 129 2.29 20.55 -15.20
C ASP A 129 1.20 21.57 -15.53
N THR A 130 1.57 22.73 -16.11
CA THR A 130 0.62 23.77 -16.52
C THR A 130 -0.24 23.32 -17.70
N ALA A 131 0.33 22.64 -18.69
CA ALA A 131 -0.43 22.10 -19.83
C ALA A 131 -1.37 20.98 -19.39
N VAL A 132 -0.90 20.08 -18.51
CA VAL A 132 -1.73 19.02 -17.92
C VAL A 132 -2.88 19.61 -17.12
N ALA A 133 -2.62 20.62 -16.29
CA ALA A 133 -3.64 21.31 -15.51
C ALA A 133 -4.66 22.03 -16.43
N PHE A 134 -4.20 22.68 -17.50
CA PHE A 134 -5.06 23.33 -18.48
C PHE A 134 -6.01 22.31 -19.14
N ASP A 135 -5.49 21.21 -19.64
CA ASP A 135 -6.29 20.15 -20.27
C ASP A 135 -7.29 19.53 -19.29
N TYR A 136 -6.87 19.34 -18.05
CA TYR A 136 -7.71 18.74 -17.02
C TYR A 136 -8.84 19.69 -16.56
N TYR A 137 -8.51 20.92 -16.20
CA TYR A 137 -9.48 21.86 -15.60
C TYR A 137 -10.28 22.66 -16.62
N LEU A 138 -9.67 23.03 -17.75
CA LEU A 138 -10.30 23.94 -18.71
C LEU A 138 -10.82 23.27 -19.98
N ARG A 139 -10.34 22.05 -20.30
CA ARG A 139 -10.78 21.28 -21.48
C ARG A 139 -11.64 20.07 -21.15
N GLY A 140 -12.22 20.03 -19.95
CA GLY A 140 -13.19 19.02 -19.57
C GLY A 140 -12.56 17.67 -19.18
N ARG A 141 -11.54 17.68 -18.35
CA ARG A 141 -10.86 16.49 -17.80
C ARG A 141 -10.36 15.58 -18.91
N ARG A 142 -9.44 16.06 -19.70
CA ARG A 142 -8.82 15.35 -20.81
C ARG A 142 -7.31 15.22 -20.59
N GLY A 143 -6.70 14.35 -21.41
CA GLY A 143 -5.26 14.17 -21.44
C GLY A 143 -4.66 13.45 -20.23
N PRO A 144 -3.35 13.55 -20.04
CA PRO A 144 -2.60 12.79 -19.02
C PRO A 144 -3.04 13.03 -17.59
N GLY A 145 -3.64 14.20 -17.29
CA GLY A 145 -4.19 14.48 -15.94
C GLY A 145 -5.37 13.58 -15.52
N THR A 146 -5.94 12.81 -16.44
CA THR A 146 -6.97 11.80 -16.15
C THR A 146 -6.40 10.43 -15.85
N SER A 147 -5.10 10.22 -16.09
CA SER A 147 -4.42 8.95 -15.84
C SER A 147 -4.18 8.72 -14.35
N ASN A 148 -4.18 7.46 -13.95
CA ASN A 148 -3.66 7.01 -12.66
C ASN A 148 -2.19 6.53 -12.74
N ILE A 149 -1.49 6.93 -13.78
CA ILE A 149 -0.09 6.68 -14.13
C ILE A 149 0.21 5.23 -14.57
N ALA A 150 -0.38 4.22 -13.98
CA ALA A 150 -0.26 2.82 -14.42
C ALA A 150 -1.24 2.56 -15.56
N GLU A 151 -0.77 2.72 -16.81
CA GLU A 151 -1.61 2.67 -18.02
C GLU A 151 -1.99 1.26 -18.44
N ALA A 152 -1.18 0.27 -18.09
CA ALA A 152 -1.45 -1.13 -18.37
C ALA A 152 -0.99 -1.99 -17.20
N GLY A 153 -1.54 -3.18 -17.09
CA GLY A 153 -1.15 -4.14 -16.06
C GLY A 153 -1.62 -5.54 -16.41
N GLY A 154 -1.20 -6.47 -15.58
CA GLY A 154 -1.57 -7.87 -15.77
C GLY A 154 -1.21 -8.72 -14.56
N PHE A 155 -1.71 -9.95 -14.58
CA PHE A 155 -1.40 -10.97 -13.60
C PHE A 155 -0.82 -12.17 -14.33
N VAL A 156 0.34 -12.62 -13.91
CA VAL A 156 1.05 -13.74 -14.52
C VAL A 156 1.47 -14.75 -13.47
N ARG A 157 1.70 -15.97 -13.92
CA ARG A 157 2.20 -17.05 -13.09
C ARG A 157 3.70 -17.21 -13.34
N SER A 158 4.49 -17.17 -12.26
CA SER A 158 5.90 -17.47 -12.31
C SER A 158 6.16 -18.97 -12.59
N ARG A 159 7.41 -19.30 -12.91
CA ARG A 159 7.84 -20.71 -13.10
C ARG A 159 7.80 -21.50 -11.79
N ILE A 160 7.87 -20.82 -10.64
CA ILE A 160 7.91 -21.41 -9.30
C ILE A 160 6.60 -21.25 -8.53
N ALA A 161 5.54 -20.78 -9.21
CA ALA A 161 4.23 -20.63 -8.59
C ALA A 161 3.75 -21.96 -7.99
N PRO A 162 3.29 -21.97 -6.71
CA PRO A 162 2.93 -23.20 -6.01
C PRO A 162 1.62 -23.82 -6.52
N ASP A 163 0.84 -23.07 -7.27
CA ASP A 163 -0.46 -23.51 -7.81
C ASP A 163 -0.79 -22.81 -9.15
N ALA A 164 -2.00 -22.99 -9.66
CA ALA A 164 -2.44 -22.46 -10.94
C ALA A 164 -2.76 -20.95 -10.93
N ARG A 165 -2.82 -20.32 -9.76
CA ARG A 165 -3.11 -18.88 -9.65
C ARG A 165 -1.91 -18.05 -10.04
N ALA A 166 -2.16 -16.85 -10.58
CA ALA A 166 -1.12 -15.86 -10.77
C ALA A 166 -0.50 -15.47 -9.42
N ASP A 167 0.81 -15.31 -9.39
CA ASP A 167 1.59 -14.95 -8.21
C ASP A 167 2.43 -13.68 -8.41
N ILE A 168 2.38 -13.11 -9.61
CA ILE A 168 3.01 -11.83 -9.96
C ILE A 168 1.94 -10.89 -10.53
N GLN A 169 1.91 -9.65 -10.07
CA GLN A 169 1.15 -8.55 -10.66
C GLN A 169 2.11 -7.57 -11.33
N LEU A 170 1.69 -7.05 -12.47
CA LEU A 170 2.44 -6.12 -13.30
C LEU A 170 1.72 -4.79 -13.42
N HIS A 171 2.50 -3.67 -13.38
CA HIS A 171 2.00 -2.33 -13.65
C HIS A 171 2.97 -1.63 -14.61
N PHE A 172 2.49 -1.26 -15.78
CA PHE A 172 3.28 -0.51 -16.76
C PHE A 172 3.05 0.98 -16.59
N VAL A 173 4.14 1.72 -16.43
CA VAL A 173 4.15 3.17 -16.22
C VAL A 173 4.99 3.82 -17.31
N PRO A 174 4.41 4.71 -18.15
CA PRO A 174 5.16 5.42 -19.19
C PRO A 174 5.91 6.63 -18.60
N ALA A 175 6.75 6.37 -17.59
CA ALA A 175 7.63 7.31 -16.94
C ALA A 175 8.80 6.58 -16.29
N MET A 176 9.91 7.27 -16.06
CA MET A 176 11.07 6.72 -15.36
C MET A 176 10.96 7.04 -13.86
N LEU A 177 10.43 6.09 -13.08
CA LEU A 177 10.26 6.22 -11.64
C LEU A 177 11.30 5.41 -10.87
N ASP A 178 11.97 6.04 -9.92
CA ASP A 178 12.87 5.42 -8.94
C ASP A 178 12.52 5.95 -7.55
N ASP A 179 12.72 5.16 -6.51
CA ASP A 179 12.42 5.51 -5.12
C ASP A 179 11.02 6.14 -4.97
N HIS A 180 9.99 5.38 -5.31
CA HIS A 180 8.58 5.83 -5.24
C HIS A 180 8.30 7.11 -6.05
N GLY A 181 9.08 7.39 -7.08
CA GLY A 181 8.98 8.61 -7.86
C GLY A 181 9.62 9.84 -7.21
N ARG A 182 10.34 9.69 -6.11
CA ARG A 182 11.14 10.77 -5.49
C ARG A 182 12.32 11.14 -6.37
N ASN A 183 12.91 10.15 -7.03
CA ASN A 183 13.99 10.34 -7.98
C ASN A 183 13.43 10.33 -9.40
N ARG A 184 13.32 11.50 -10.02
CA ARG A 184 12.98 11.62 -11.44
C ARG A 184 14.26 11.56 -12.27
N LEU A 185 14.40 10.53 -13.06
CA LEU A 185 15.54 10.40 -13.96
C LEU A 185 15.36 11.29 -15.20
N PRO A 186 16.40 11.97 -15.68
CA PRO A 186 16.27 12.85 -16.84
C PRO A 186 16.10 12.05 -18.14
N GLY A 187 15.24 12.54 -19.03
CA GLY A 187 15.01 11.95 -20.35
C GLY A 187 13.63 11.32 -20.47
N ASP A 188 13.44 10.48 -21.49
CA ASP A 188 12.20 9.75 -21.73
C ASP A 188 12.45 8.26 -21.45
N GLY A 189 11.46 7.61 -20.85
CA GLY A 189 11.53 6.19 -20.57
C GLY A 189 10.21 5.62 -20.03
N TYR A 190 10.28 4.38 -19.59
CA TYR A 190 9.15 3.65 -19.04
C TYR A 190 9.61 2.65 -18.00
N THR A 191 8.73 2.35 -17.09
CA THR A 191 8.94 1.41 -15.99
C THR A 191 7.90 0.31 -16.04
N LEU A 192 8.35 -0.93 -15.86
CA LEU A 192 7.47 -2.06 -15.56
C LEU A 192 7.71 -2.48 -14.12
N HIS A 193 6.71 -2.27 -13.30
CA HIS A 193 6.64 -2.74 -11.93
C HIS A 193 6.18 -4.19 -11.90
N ALA A 194 6.79 -5.02 -11.06
CA ALA A 194 6.36 -6.39 -10.83
C ALA A 194 6.41 -6.71 -9.34
N CYS A 195 5.29 -7.08 -8.76
CA CYS A 195 5.21 -7.39 -7.34
C CYS A 195 4.76 -8.84 -7.08
N ALA A 196 5.30 -9.42 -6.00
CA ALA A 196 4.91 -10.74 -5.52
C ALA A 196 3.59 -10.65 -4.75
N LEU A 197 2.57 -11.44 -5.18
CA LEU A 197 1.19 -11.33 -4.65
C LEU A 197 0.94 -12.09 -3.36
N ARG A 198 1.73 -13.12 -3.05
CA ARG A 198 1.49 -14.01 -1.89
C ARG A 198 2.78 -14.26 -1.12
N PRO A 199 3.30 -13.22 -0.43
CA PRO A 199 4.53 -13.35 0.34
C PRO A 199 4.34 -14.32 1.51
N ARG A 200 5.40 -15.05 1.84
CA ARG A 200 5.50 -15.92 3.02
C ARG A 200 6.07 -15.17 4.23
N SER A 201 6.85 -14.15 3.97
CA SER A 201 7.39 -13.25 5.00
C SER A 201 6.28 -12.57 5.78
N ARG A 202 6.51 -12.37 7.07
CA ARG A 202 5.56 -11.74 7.98
C ARG A 202 6.25 -10.64 8.77
N GLY A 203 5.60 -9.50 8.81
CA GLY A 203 6.00 -8.34 9.58
C GLY A 203 5.06 -8.06 10.75
N ARG A 204 5.22 -6.89 11.33
CA ARG A 204 4.42 -6.45 12.49
C ARG A 204 4.31 -4.95 12.59
N ILE A 205 3.25 -4.50 13.26
CA ILE A 205 3.06 -3.13 13.74
C ILE A 205 3.17 -3.15 15.27
N THR A 206 3.98 -2.28 15.85
CA THR A 206 4.07 -2.12 17.30
C THR A 206 4.04 -0.66 17.70
N LEU A 207 3.59 -0.38 18.93
CA LEU A 207 3.56 0.99 19.42
C LEU A 207 4.98 1.49 19.76
N ALA A 208 5.29 2.70 19.36
CA ALA A 208 6.50 3.41 19.81
C ALA A 208 6.34 3.92 21.26
N ASN A 209 5.12 4.35 21.63
CA ASN A 209 4.73 4.83 22.94
C ASN A 209 3.20 4.81 23.09
N ASN A 210 2.66 5.45 24.11
CA ASN A 210 1.22 5.49 24.39
C ASN A 210 0.49 6.71 23.82
N ARG A 211 1.01 7.38 22.80
CA ARG A 211 0.41 8.56 22.18
C ARG A 211 0.03 8.26 20.73
N ILE A 212 -1.21 8.55 20.35
CA ILE A 212 -1.72 8.32 18.98
C ILE A 212 -1.05 9.22 17.93
N GLY A 213 -0.57 10.40 18.33
CA GLY A 213 0.10 11.32 17.40
C GLY A 213 1.49 10.88 16.95
N ASP A 214 2.08 9.90 17.62
CA ASP A 214 3.38 9.35 17.25
C ASP A 214 3.21 8.12 16.35
N ALA A 215 4.02 8.06 15.30
CA ALA A 215 3.96 6.93 14.36
C ALA A 215 4.31 5.61 15.07
N PRO A 216 3.61 4.51 14.76
CA PRO A 216 3.99 3.19 15.24
C PRO A 216 5.28 2.72 14.56
N HIS A 217 5.96 1.75 15.15
CA HIS A 217 7.01 1.01 14.47
C HIS A 217 6.40 0.06 13.46
N ILE A 218 6.82 0.15 12.21
CA ILE A 218 6.37 -0.68 11.10
C ILE A 218 7.57 -1.53 10.67
N ASP A 219 7.51 -2.82 10.97
CA ASP A 219 8.47 -3.80 10.48
C ASP A 219 7.75 -4.65 9.43
N ALA A 220 8.02 -4.40 8.16
CA ALA A 220 7.37 -5.13 7.07
C ALA A 220 7.86 -6.59 6.96
N GLY A 221 9.03 -6.91 7.52
CA GLY A 221 9.60 -8.24 7.51
C GLY A 221 9.92 -8.78 6.11
N TYR A 222 10.18 -7.94 5.12
CA TYR A 222 10.43 -8.37 3.75
C TYR A 222 11.58 -9.37 3.65
N LEU A 223 11.38 -10.41 2.82
CA LEU A 223 12.39 -11.41 2.49
C LEU A 223 12.93 -12.17 3.73
N THR A 224 12.12 -12.31 4.77
CA THR A 224 12.47 -13.02 6.02
C THR A 224 11.93 -14.43 6.07
N ASP A 225 11.22 -14.89 5.06
CA ASP A 225 10.71 -16.26 5.00
C ASP A 225 11.86 -17.28 5.03
N PRO A 226 11.75 -18.35 5.84
CA PRO A 226 12.85 -19.30 6.08
C PRO A 226 13.36 -20.01 4.82
N ASP A 227 12.46 -20.25 3.87
CA ASP A 227 12.74 -21.00 2.64
C ASP A 227 13.32 -20.14 1.53
N GLY A 228 13.37 -18.81 1.71
CA GLY A 228 13.78 -17.83 0.71
C GLY A 228 12.87 -17.82 -0.53
N PHE A 229 11.61 -18.24 -0.37
CA PHE A 229 10.64 -18.30 -1.45
C PHE A 229 10.32 -16.90 -2.00
N ASP A 230 10.18 -15.90 -1.11
CA ASP A 230 9.84 -14.54 -1.50
C ASP A 230 10.96 -13.91 -2.35
N LEU A 231 12.23 -14.12 -1.98
CA LEU A 231 13.35 -13.67 -2.81
C LEU A 231 13.36 -14.36 -4.18
N LYS A 232 13.11 -15.66 -4.24
CA LYS A 232 13.01 -16.40 -5.50
C LYS A 232 11.86 -15.86 -6.37
N THR A 233 10.72 -15.55 -5.79
CA THR A 233 9.59 -14.94 -6.48
C THR A 233 9.93 -13.56 -7.01
N MET A 234 10.63 -12.74 -6.23
CA MET A 234 11.09 -11.41 -6.68
C MET A 234 12.11 -11.48 -7.81
N ILE A 235 12.97 -12.50 -7.83
CA ILE A 235 13.86 -12.76 -8.98
C ILE A 235 13.02 -13.11 -10.22
N GLU A 236 11.99 -13.92 -10.10
CA GLU A 236 11.05 -14.20 -11.19
C GLU A 236 10.30 -12.94 -11.65
N CYS A 237 9.91 -12.03 -10.72
CA CYS A 237 9.35 -10.72 -11.07
C CYS A 237 10.29 -9.93 -11.99
N ALA A 238 11.57 -9.83 -11.64
CA ALA A 238 12.57 -9.14 -12.45
C ALA A 238 12.78 -9.81 -13.82
N ARG A 239 12.78 -11.16 -13.89
CA ARG A 239 12.90 -11.92 -15.14
C ARG A 239 11.69 -11.69 -16.06
N VAL A 240 10.49 -11.87 -15.54
CA VAL A 240 9.25 -11.68 -16.30
C VAL A 240 9.18 -10.26 -16.86
N SER A 241 9.51 -9.26 -16.05
CA SER A 241 9.53 -7.86 -16.50
C SER A 241 10.53 -7.64 -17.63
N ARG A 242 11.74 -8.15 -17.48
CA ARG A 242 12.77 -8.10 -18.54
C ARG A 242 12.29 -8.78 -19.82
N ASP A 243 11.74 -9.99 -19.71
CA ASP A 243 11.29 -10.78 -20.85
C ASP A 243 10.13 -10.09 -21.59
N ILE A 244 9.22 -9.41 -20.87
CA ILE A 244 8.16 -8.60 -21.47
C ILE A 244 8.76 -7.40 -22.21
N LEU A 245 9.63 -6.64 -21.56
CA LEU A 245 10.22 -5.43 -22.16
C LEU A 245 11.20 -5.76 -23.33
N ALA A 246 11.65 -7.01 -23.45
CA ALA A 246 12.44 -7.50 -24.56
C ALA A 246 11.62 -7.86 -25.80
N GLN A 247 10.28 -7.91 -25.72
CA GLN A 247 9.43 -8.32 -26.85
C GLN A 247 9.47 -7.31 -28.01
N PRO A 248 9.31 -7.78 -29.28
CA PRO A 248 9.38 -6.94 -30.46
C PRO A 248 8.44 -5.72 -30.46
N ALA A 249 7.34 -5.77 -29.71
CA ALA A 249 6.42 -4.64 -29.56
C ALA A 249 7.11 -3.39 -28.99
N PHE A 250 8.21 -3.54 -28.25
CA PHE A 250 8.98 -2.43 -27.69
C PHE A 250 10.11 -1.94 -28.60
N ASP A 251 10.46 -2.66 -29.70
CA ASP A 251 11.63 -2.34 -30.54
C ASP A 251 11.64 -0.89 -31.05
N ALA A 252 10.46 -0.37 -31.38
CA ALA A 252 10.31 0.99 -31.89
C ALA A 252 10.63 2.09 -30.86
N VAL A 253 10.65 1.75 -29.56
CA VAL A 253 10.81 2.69 -28.46
C VAL A 253 11.88 2.29 -27.46
N ARG A 254 12.39 1.05 -27.51
CA ARG A 254 13.34 0.52 -26.55
C ARG A 254 14.71 1.19 -26.67
N GLY A 255 15.10 1.86 -25.59
CA GLY A 255 16.44 2.39 -25.40
C GLY A 255 17.26 1.54 -24.43
N ALA A 256 18.32 2.12 -23.89
CA ALA A 256 19.19 1.44 -22.94
C ALA A 256 18.47 1.05 -21.65
N PRO A 257 18.77 -0.13 -21.06
CA PRO A 257 18.28 -0.48 -19.73
C PRO A 257 18.90 0.45 -18.68
N VAL A 258 18.13 0.80 -17.67
CA VAL A 258 18.56 1.61 -16.53
C VAL A 258 18.54 0.78 -15.24
N PHE A 259 17.44 0.09 -15.00
CA PHE A 259 17.27 -0.84 -13.87
C PHE A 259 16.67 -2.17 -14.36
N PRO A 260 17.36 -3.28 -14.19
CA PRO A 260 18.79 -3.36 -13.91
C PRO A 260 19.61 -2.81 -15.10
N PRO A 261 20.88 -2.41 -14.89
CA PRO A 261 21.68 -1.72 -15.94
C PRO A 261 22.08 -2.60 -17.14
N ARG A 262 21.83 -3.89 -17.05
CA ARG A 262 22.04 -4.86 -18.14
C ARG A 262 21.04 -6.02 -18.02
N SER A 263 20.80 -6.71 -19.11
CA SER A 263 19.76 -7.75 -19.22
C SER A 263 20.26 -9.17 -18.91
N ASP A 264 21.56 -9.40 -18.86
CA ASP A 264 22.20 -10.72 -18.74
C ASP A 264 22.62 -11.07 -17.31
N LEU A 265 21.91 -10.55 -16.29
CA LEU A 265 22.24 -10.79 -14.90
C LEU A 265 21.99 -12.25 -14.49
N SER A 266 22.94 -12.81 -13.75
CA SER A 266 22.79 -14.08 -13.03
C SER A 266 21.78 -13.97 -11.87
N ASP A 267 21.35 -15.09 -11.33
CA ASP A 267 20.44 -15.14 -10.18
C ASP A 267 20.99 -14.43 -8.96
N ALA A 268 22.29 -14.55 -8.71
CA ALA A 268 22.96 -13.88 -7.61
C ALA A 268 22.95 -12.35 -7.78
N GLU A 269 23.17 -11.87 -9.01
CA GLU A 269 23.09 -10.44 -9.33
C GLU A 269 21.65 -9.91 -9.28
N LEU A 270 20.67 -10.70 -9.74
CA LEU A 270 19.24 -10.36 -9.59
C LEU A 270 18.83 -10.31 -8.11
N ALA A 271 19.31 -11.26 -7.30
CA ALA A 271 19.06 -11.23 -5.85
C ALA A 271 19.66 -9.97 -5.19
N ALA A 272 20.86 -9.57 -5.59
CA ALA A 272 21.49 -8.33 -5.12
C ALA A 272 20.69 -7.10 -5.58
N PHE A 273 20.24 -7.08 -6.83
CA PHE A 273 19.39 -6.02 -7.38
C PHE A 273 18.07 -5.90 -6.63
N VAL A 274 17.38 -7.01 -6.39
CA VAL A 274 16.14 -7.05 -5.60
C VAL A 274 16.37 -6.47 -4.21
N ARG A 275 17.40 -6.92 -3.48
CA ARG A 275 17.70 -6.41 -2.14
C ARG A 275 18.04 -4.92 -2.09
N ALA A 276 18.60 -4.38 -3.17
CA ALA A 276 19.00 -2.98 -3.25
C ALA A 276 17.88 -2.04 -3.72
N LYS A 277 16.91 -2.55 -4.49
CA LYS A 277 15.95 -1.73 -5.23
C LYS A 277 14.48 -2.09 -5.03
N ALA A 278 14.18 -3.22 -4.38
CA ALA A 278 12.78 -3.56 -4.12
C ALA A 278 12.16 -2.62 -3.09
N GLU A 279 10.90 -2.27 -3.31
CA GLU A 279 10.16 -1.33 -2.50
C GLU A 279 8.70 -1.79 -2.32
N SER A 280 7.96 -1.18 -1.38
CA SER A 280 6.54 -1.45 -1.21
C SER A 280 5.74 -0.91 -2.40
N VAL A 281 4.73 -1.66 -2.82
CA VAL A 281 3.70 -1.14 -3.76
C VAL A 281 2.42 -0.70 -3.02
N TYR A 282 2.55 -0.47 -1.70
CA TYR A 282 1.51 0.10 -0.84
C TYR A 282 0.25 -0.78 -0.67
N HIS A 283 0.43 -2.08 -0.55
CA HIS A 283 -0.65 -3.05 -0.37
C HIS A 283 -0.62 -3.75 1.01
N PRO A 284 -0.34 -3.06 2.14
CA PRO A 284 -0.21 -3.70 3.44
C PRO A 284 -1.54 -4.27 3.93
N VAL A 285 -1.51 -5.52 4.43
CA VAL A 285 -2.67 -6.24 4.96
C VAL A 285 -2.27 -7.12 6.16
N GLY A 286 -3.24 -7.70 6.83
CA GLY A 286 -3.05 -8.84 7.72
C GLY A 286 -2.77 -8.52 9.19
N SER A 287 -2.54 -7.27 9.57
CA SER A 287 -2.19 -6.85 10.94
C SER A 287 -3.36 -6.87 11.96
N CYS A 288 -4.57 -7.15 11.50
CA CYS A 288 -5.74 -7.53 12.30
C CYS A 288 -6.36 -8.74 11.59
N ARG A 289 -5.70 -9.91 11.70
CA ARG A 289 -6.03 -11.10 10.92
C ARG A 289 -7.43 -11.61 11.24
N MET A 290 -8.22 -11.87 10.19
CA MET A 290 -9.50 -12.58 10.29
C MET A 290 -9.28 -14.09 10.40
N GLY A 291 -10.10 -14.77 11.14
CA GLY A 291 -10.07 -16.22 11.28
C GLY A 291 -10.97 -16.72 12.40
N ASP A 292 -11.14 -18.02 12.48
CA ASP A 292 -11.92 -18.75 13.47
C ASP A 292 -11.05 -19.42 14.57
N ASP A 293 -9.73 -19.24 14.51
CA ASP A 293 -8.79 -19.75 15.50
C ASP A 293 -8.53 -18.71 16.63
N THR A 294 -7.95 -19.16 17.73
CA THR A 294 -7.69 -18.35 18.93
C THR A 294 -6.68 -17.22 18.72
N ALA A 295 -5.95 -17.23 17.61
CA ALA A 295 -4.99 -16.20 17.24
C ALA A 295 -5.60 -15.13 16.29
N ALA A 296 -6.84 -15.32 15.83
CA ALA A 296 -7.53 -14.32 15.02
C ALA A 296 -7.83 -13.06 15.85
N VAL A 297 -7.73 -11.90 15.21
CA VAL A 297 -8.08 -10.61 15.83
C VAL A 297 -9.55 -10.28 15.59
N VAL A 298 -10.09 -10.72 14.48
CA VAL A 298 -11.50 -10.60 14.08
C VAL A 298 -11.97 -11.91 13.44
N ASP A 299 -13.26 -12.21 13.55
CA ASP A 299 -13.98 -13.34 12.96
C ASP A 299 -14.57 -13.04 11.57
#